data_9f50259f90a01ccbefd3b6cdede4affe
#
_entry.id   9f50259f90a01ccbefd3b6cdede4affe
#
_cell.length_a   1.000
_cell.length_b   1.000
_cell.length_c   1.000
_cell.angle_alpha   90.00
_cell.angle_beta   90.00
_cell.angle_gamma   90.00
#
_symmetry.space_group_name_H-M   'P 1'
#
loop_
_entity.id
_entity.type
_entity.pdbx_description
1 polymer ?
#
loop_
_entity_poly.entity_id
_entity_poly.type
_entity_poly.pdbx_seq_one_letter_code
_entity_poly.pdbx_strand_id
1 'polypeptide(L)'
;ALPISLPTISLSTHTALNTAFANDVEPSLIFAQQVLGYAQRGDVLLGISTSGNSKNVCAAAMTARVCGAKVIALTGQGGGQLAKLADQALMAPDTRTFRVQEYHLAIYHYLCAAIESELFEQ
;
A
#
# COMPACT_ATOMS: atom_id res chain seq x y z
N ALA A 1 12.32 25.52 -8.15
CA ALA A 1 10.93 25.06 -8.16
C ALA A 1 10.38 25.06 -6.74
N LEU A 2 9.12 25.44 -6.57
CA LEU A 2 8.45 25.34 -5.27
C LEU A 2 8.18 23.85 -4.96
N PRO A 3 8.41 23.39 -3.73
CA PRO A 3 8.05 22.04 -3.35
C PRO A 3 6.53 21.87 -3.45
N ILE A 4 6.09 20.90 -4.24
CA ILE A 4 4.68 20.57 -4.40
C ILE A 4 4.40 19.29 -3.67
N SER A 5 3.45 19.34 -2.75
CA SER A 5 2.98 18.14 -2.06
C SER A 5 2.07 17.34 -3.00
N LEU A 6 2.40 16.09 -3.23
CA LEU A 6 1.52 15.16 -3.94
C LEU A 6 0.43 14.65 -2.98
N PRO A 7 -0.81 14.45 -3.46
CA PRO A 7 -1.90 13.95 -2.63
C PRO A 7 -1.68 12.48 -2.28
N THR A 8 -1.04 12.25 -1.14
CA THR A 8 -0.68 10.92 -0.63
C THR A 8 -1.18 10.78 0.79
N ILE A 9 -1.87 9.70 1.10
CA ILE A 9 -2.47 9.43 2.42
C ILE A 9 -1.91 8.13 2.97
N SER A 10 -1.36 8.17 4.20
CA SER A 10 -1.06 6.94 4.95
C SER A 10 -2.31 6.51 5.71
N LEU A 11 -2.84 5.33 5.38
CA LEU A 11 -4.05 4.80 6.02
C LEU A 11 -3.80 4.36 7.47
N SER A 12 -2.54 4.24 7.89
CA SER A 12 -2.19 3.91 9.28
C SER A 12 -2.30 5.10 10.23
N THR A 13 -2.47 6.32 9.73
CA THR A 13 -2.47 7.54 10.55
C THR A 13 -3.85 7.96 11.04
N HIS A 14 -4.93 7.39 10.53
CA HIS A 14 -6.29 7.71 10.96
C HIS A 14 -6.63 7.00 12.27
N THR A 15 -6.15 7.54 13.38
CA THR A 15 -6.19 6.88 14.70
C THR A 15 -7.61 6.53 15.14
N ALA A 16 -8.55 7.46 15.03
CA ALA A 16 -9.93 7.24 15.46
C ALA A 16 -10.59 6.10 14.67
N LEU A 17 -10.44 6.07 13.35
CA LEU A 17 -11.01 5.03 12.52
C LEU A 17 -10.33 3.68 12.80
N ASN A 18 -9.00 3.66 12.89
CA ASN A 18 -8.26 2.43 13.12
C ASN A 18 -8.57 1.80 14.48
N THR A 19 -8.85 2.59 15.50
CA THR A 19 -9.22 2.07 16.83
C THR A 19 -10.71 1.76 16.94
N ALA A 20 -11.59 2.68 16.62
CA ALA A 20 -13.04 2.49 16.76
C ALA A 20 -13.56 1.43 15.81
N PHE A 21 -13.20 1.48 14.53
CA PHE A 21 -13.65 0.49 13.55
C PHE A 21 -13.13 -0.91 13.88
N ALA A 22 -11.88 -1.03 14.35
CA ALA A 22 -11.31 -2.31 14.75
C ALA A 22 -12.03 -2.91 15.95
N ASN A 23 -12.44 -2.09 16.92
CA ASN A 23 -13.18 -2.55 18.11
C ASN A 23 -14.64 -2.88 17.80
N ASP A 24 -15.31 -2.02 17.04
CA ASP A 24 -16.77 -2.03 16.95
C ASP A 24 -17.29 -2.80 15.73
N VAL A 25 -16.46 -3.00 14.71
CA VAL A 25 -16.85 -3.64 13.45
C VAL A 25 -15.96 -4.84 13.13
N GLU A 26 -14.80 -4.61 12.52
CA GLU A 26 -13.94 -5.70 12.04
C GLU A 26 -12.48 -5.22 11.83
N PRO A 27 -11.52 -5.72 12.63
CA PRO A 27 -10.13 -5.30 12.52
C PRO A 27 -9.50 -5.52 11.14
N SER A 28 -9.90 -6.59 10.45
CA SER A 28 -9.33 -6.91 9.13
C SER A 28 -9.79 -5.95 8.01
N LEU A 29 -10.76 -5.08 8.26
CA LEU A 29 -11.34 -4.17 7.28
C LEU A 29 -10.96 -2.70 7.50
N ILE A 30 -10.09 -2.40 8.45
CA ILE A 30 -9.73 -0.99 8.78
C ILE A 30 -9.18 -0.22 7.58
N PHE A 31 -8.36 -0.85 6.76
CA PHE A 31 -7.82 -0.21 5.57
C PHE A 31 -8.81 -0.24 4.40
N ALA A 32 -9.53 -1.33 4.24
CA ALA A 32 -10.56 -1.44 3.21
C ALA A 32 -11.64 -0.37 3.35
N GLN A 33 -12.05 -0.08 4.57
CA GLN A 33 -13.03 0.99 4.85
C GLN A 33 -12.52 2.36 4.41
N GLN A 34 -11.26 2.66 4.67
CA GLN A 34 -10.66 3.93 4.26
C GLN A 34 -10.49 4.00 2.73
N VAL A 35 -10.06 2.90 2.11
CA VAL A 35 -9.96 2.81 0.65
C VAL A 35 -11.31 3.05 0.00
N LEU A 36 -12.38 2.47 0.56
CA LEU A 36 -13.74 2.67 0.04
C LEU A 36 -14.15 4.16 0.07
N GLY A 37 -13.72 4.89 1.10
CA GLY A 37 -14.02 6.32 1.23
C GLY A 37 -13.18 7.23 0.34
N TYR A 38 -11.95 6.86 0.04
CA TYR A 38 -10.99 7.72 -0.68
C TYR A 38 -10.76 7.34 -2.13
N ALA A 39 -10.72 6.04 -2.44
CA ALA A 39 -10.22 5.58 -3.74
C ALA A 39 -11.18 5.88 -4.88
N GLN A 40 -10.63 6.40 -5.95
CA GLN A 40 -11.32 6.68 -7.20
C GLN A 40 -10.53 6.10 -8.38
N ARG A 41 -11.15 6.04 -9.54
CA ARG A 41 -10.47 5.67 -10.77
C ARG A 41 -9.28 6.59 -11.02
N GLY A 42 -8.12 6.02 -11.31
CA GLY A 42 -6.88 6.75 -11.52
C GLY A 42 -5.98 6.84 -10.28
N ASP A 43 -6.51 6.50 -9.11
CA ASP A 43 -5.71 6.42 -7.89
C ASP A 43 -4.87 5.14 -7.85
N VAL A 44 -3.89 5.13 -6.94
CA VAL A 44 -3.01 3.99 -6.71
C VAL A 44 -2.99 3.65 -5.23
N LEU A 45 -3.23 2.40 -4.90
CA LEU A 45 -2.99 1.85 -3.57
C LEU A 45 -1.63 1.18 -3.52
N LEU A 46 -0.77 1.63 -2.61
CA LEU A 46 0.48 0.93 -2.29
C LEU A 46 0.24 0.05 -1.05
N GLY A 47 0.18 -1.26 -1.25
CA GLY A 47 0.02 -2.24 -0.19
C GLY A 47 1.38 -2.83 0.22
N ILE A 48 1.69 -2.78 1.52
CA ILE A 48 2.95 -3.29 2.06
C ILE A 48 2.65 -4.42 3.04
N SER A 49 3.14 -5.62 2.73
CA SER A 49 2.99 -6.80 3.58
C SER A 49 4.17 -7.74 3.38
N THR A 50 4.96 -7.96 4.41
CA THR A 50 6.17 -8.81 4.31
C THR A 50 5.86 -10.24 3.91
N SER A 51 4.76 -10.80 4.38
CA SER A 51 4.29 -12.14 3.97
C SER A 51 3.44 -12.13 2.68
N GLY A 52 2.90 -10.95 2.33
CA GLY A 52 1.90 -10.83 1.27
C GLY A 52 0.54 -11.43 1.63
N ASN A 53 0.32 -11.81 2.89
CA ASN A 53 -0.91 -12.49 3.33
C ASN A 53 -1.65 -11.76 4.46
N SER A 54 -1.30 -10.51 4.75
CA SER A 54 -2.00 -9.70 5.75
C SER A 54 -3.45 -9.45 5.30
N LYS A 55 -4.40 -9.96 6.07
CA LYS A 55 -5.84 -9.92 5.71
C LYS A 55 -6.34 -8.50 5.47
N ASN A 56 -5.95 -7.56 6.33
CA ASN A 56 -6.33 -6.15 6.20
C ASN A 56 -5.78 -5.50 4.92
N VAL A 57 -4.54 -5.79 4.56
CA VAL A 57 -3.93 -5.25 3.34
C VAL A 57 -4.54 -5.88 2.08
N CYS A 58 -4.80 -7.20 2.11
CA CYS A 58 -5.47 -7.88 1.00
C CYS A 58 -6.90 -7.37 0.80
N ALA A 59 -7.65 -7.15 1.88
CA ALA A 59 -8.99 -6.57 1.81
C ALA A 59 -8.96 -5.16 1.19
N ALA A 60 -8.00 -4.33 1.58
CA ALA A 60 -7.81 -3.01 0.99
C ALA A 60 -7.49 -3.09 -0.51
N ALA A 61 -6.64 -4.03 -0.91
CA ALA A 61 -6.31 -4.25 -2.33
C ALA A 61 -7.53 -4.67 -3.16
N MET A 62 -8.36 -5.58 -2.65
CA MET A 62 -9.60 -5.96 -3.30
C MET A 62 -10.55 -4.77 -3.45
N THR A 63 -10.71 -3.99 -2.39
CA THR A 63 -11.57 -2.79 -2.40
C THR A 63 -11.05 -1.76 -3.41
N ALA A 64 -9.75 -1.50 -3.45
CA ALA A 64 -9.15 -0.57 -4.40
C ALA A 64 -9.46 -0.98 -5.85
N ARG A 65 -9.34 -2.26 -6.18
CA ARG A 65 -9.67 -2.77 -7.52
C ARG A 65 -11.14 -2.53 -7.87
N VAL A 66 -12.05 -2.77 -6.95
CA VAL A 66 -13.49 -2.52 -7.15
C VAL A 66 -13.75 -1.03 -7.39
N CYS A 67 -13.04 -0.16 -6.70
CA CYS A 67 -13.12 1.31 -6.88
C CYS A 67 -12.45 1.80 -8.17
N GLY A 68 -11.78 0.94 -8.92
CA GLY A 68 -11.09 1.32 -10.16
C GLY A 68 -9.68 1.88 -9.97
N ALA A 69 -9.13 1.80 -8.76
CA ALA A 69 -7.75 2.16 -8.48
C ALA A 69 -6.79 1.02 -8.87
N LYS A 70 -5.54 1.38 -9.16
CA LYS A 70 -4.47 0.41 -9.37
C LYS A 70 -3.85 0.00 -8.03
N VAL A 71 -3.27 -1.19 -7.99
CA VAL A 71 -2.64 -1.73 -6.79
C VAL A 71 -1.18 -2.07 -7.09
N ILE A 72 -0.28 -1.54 -6.28
CA ILE A 72 1.13 -1.90 -6.23
C ILE A 72 1.38 -2.61 -4.91
N ALA A 73 2.05 -3.76 -4.95
CA ALA A 73 2.38 -4.54 -3.76
C ALA A 73 3.87 -4.54 -3.50
N LEU A 74 4.24 -4.32 -2.24
CA LEU A 74 5.58 -4.61 -1.71
C LEU A 74 5.49 -5.81 -0.78
N THR A 75 6.13 -6.92 -1.15
CA THR A 75 6.06 -8.16 -0.38
C THR A 75 7.46 -8.76 -0.19
N GLY A 76 7.51 -9.87 0.52
CA GLY A 76 8.67 -10.75 0.52
C GLY A 76 8.61 -11.76 -0.61
N GLN A 77 9.51 -12.73 -0.54
CA GLN A 77 9.62 -13.81 -1.51
C GLN A 77 8.30 -14.60 -1.62
N GLY A 78 7.88 -14.87 -2.84
CA GLY A 78 6.64 -15.59 -3.12
C GLY A 78 5.39 -14.70 -3.26
N GLY A 79 5.41 -13.48 -2.72
CA GLY A 79 4.36 -12.47 -2.96
C GLY A 79 3.02 -12.67 -2.25
N GLY A 80 2.68 -13.89 -1.82
CA GLY A 80 1.43 -14.21 -1.14
C GLY A 80 0.18 -13.87 -1.95
N GLN A 81 -0.92 -13.66 -1.27
CA GLN A 81 -2.20 -13.27 -1.89
C GLN A 81 -2.16 -11.84 -2.45
N LEU A 82 -1.43 -10.95 -1.77
CA LEU A 82 -1.34 -9.55 -2.17
C LEU A 82 -0.75 -9.39 -3.57
N ALA A 83 0.31 -10.15 -3.89
CA ALA A 83 0.91 -10.10 -5.22
C ALA A 83 -0.06 -10.54 -6.33
N LYS A 84 -0.96 -11.48 -6.03
CA LYS A 84 -1.99 -11.93 -6.97
C LYS A 84 -3.08 -10.88 -7.21
N LEU A 85 -3.32 -10.03 -6.21
CA LEU A 85 -4.30 -8.95 -6.29
C LEU A 85 -3.73 -7.68 -6.92
N ALA A 86 -2.41 -7.54 -6.96
CA ALA A 86 -1.74 -6.33 -7.44
C ALA A 86 -1.62 -6.29 -8.96
N ASP A 87 -1.63 -5.09 -9.51
CA ASP A 87 -1.27 -4.84 -10.91
C ASP A 87 0.25 -4.95 -11.10
N GLN A 88 1.01 -4.54 -10.09
CA GLN A 88 2.47 -4.67 -10.03
C GLN A 88 2.87 -5.16 -8.64
N ALA A 89 3.81 -6.10 -8.56
CA ALA A 89 4.33 -6.59 -7.30
C ALA A 89 5.87 -6.53 -7.29
N LEU A 90 6.41 -5.89 -6.26
CA LEU A 90 7.84 -5.85 -5.99
C LEU A 90 8.11 -6.78 -4.81
N MET A 91 8.76 -7.90 -5.07
CA MET A 91 9.00 -8.97 -4.10
C MET A 91 10.46 -8.96 -3.66
N ALA A 92 10.69 -8.69 -2.37
CA ALA A 92 12.03 -8.79 -1.80
C ALA A 92 12.50 -10.26 -1.81
N PRO A 93 13.79 -10.54 -2.10
CA PRO A 93 14.30 -11.90 -2.23
C PRO A 93 14.67 -12.52 -0.87
N ASP A 94 13.79 -12.40 0.12
CA ASP A 94 13.97 -12.98 1.46
C ASP A 94 12.59 -13.28 2.07
N THR A 95 12.58 -14.18 3.05
CA THR A 95 11.35 -14.56 3.79
C THR A 95 11.35 -14.01 5.22
N ARG A 96 12.49 -13.57 5.73
CA ARG A 96 12.60 -13.02 7.09
C ARG A 96 12.06 -11.61 7.13
N THR A 97 11.13 -11.35 8.02
CA THR A 97 10.39 -10.07 8.10
C THR A 97 11.33 -8.86 8.13
N PHE A 98 12.36 -8.87 8.98
CA PHE A 98 13.27 -7.72 9.11
C PHE A 98 14.08 -7.47 7.83
N ARG A 99 14.50 -8.53 7.12
CA ARG A 99 15.21 -8.41 5.85
C ARG A 99 14.31 -7.87 4.75
N VAL A 100 13.09 -8.38 4.67
CA VAL A 100 12.10 -7.88 3.72
C VAL A 100 11.85 -6.40 3.94
N GLN A 101 11.75 -5.96 5.21
CA GLN A 101 11.58 -4.55 5.56
C GLN A 101 12.78 -3.68 5.18
N GLU A 102 14.00 -4.20 5.30
CA GLU A 102 15.21 -3.51 4.80
C GLU A 102 15.15 -3.29 3.28
N TYR A 103 14.75 -4.30 2.52
CA TYR A 103 14.53 -4.16 1.08
C TYR A 103 13.41 -3.16 0.76
N HIS A 104 12.29 -3.23 1.47
CA HIS A 104 11.17 -2.31 1.27
C HIS A 104 11.58 -0.85 1.51
N LEU A 105 12.40 -0.60 2.53
CA LEU A 105 12.93 0.74 2.82
C LEU A 105 13.67 1.31 1.60
N ALA A 106 14.57 0.54 1.02
CA ALA A 106 15.32 0.93 -0.17
C ALA A 106 14.40 1.13 -1.38
N ILE A 107 13.43 0.24 -1.56
CA ILE A 107 12.48 0.28 -2.69
C ILE A 107 11.62 1.55 -2.64
N TYR A 108 11.00 1.86 -1.50
CA TYR A 108 10.13 3.04 -1.48
C TYR A 108 10.90 4.36 -1.45
N HIS A 109 12.14 4.39 -0.94
CA HIS A 109 13.02 5.54 -1.12
C HIS A 109 13.34 5.76 -2.61
N TYR A 110 13.66 4.69 -3.33
CA TYR A 110 13.88 4.76 -4.78
C TYR A 110 12.62 5.20 -5.52
N LEU A 111 11.44 4.67 -5.17
CA LEU A 111 10.18 5.05 -5.79
C LEU A 111 9.88 6.53 -5.59
N CYS A 112 10.11 7.06 -4.39
CA CYS A 112 9.94 8.49 -4.13
C CYS A 112 10.87 9.34 -5.01
N ALA A 113 12.15 8.98 -5.09
CA ALA A 113 13.11 9.69 -5.93
C ALA A 113 12.76 9.60 -7.42
N ALA A 114 12.33 8.44 -7.89
CA ALA A 114 11.94 8.23 -9.28
C ALA A 114 10.68 9.02 -9.65
N ILE A 115 9.69 9.06 -8.77
CA ILE A 115 8.45 9.84 -8.98
C ILE A 115 8.78 11.33 -9.01
N GLU A 116 9.61 11.80 -8.10
CA GLU A 116 10.03 13.20 -8.06
C GLU A 116 10.76 13.60 -9.35
N SER A 117 11.71 12.79 -9.79
CA SER A 117 12.44 13.02 -11.03
C SER A 117 11.51 13.01 -12.25
N GLU A 118 10.61 12.04 -12.35
CA GLU A 118 9.69 11.91 -13.48
C GLU A 118 8.71 13.09 -13.58
N LEU A 119 8.23 13.61 -12.44
CA LEU A 119 7.20 14.66 -12.43
C LEU A 119 7.76 16.08 -12.44
N PHE A 120 8.97 16.32 -11.92
CA PHE A 120 9.47 17.67 -11.66
C PHE A 120 10.82 18.00 -12.29
N GLU A 121 11.61 16.99 -12.66
CA GLU A 121 12.87 17.17 -13.36
C GLU A 121 12.65 16.97 -14.87
N GLN A 122 12.73 18.04 -15.60
CA GLN A 122 12.70 18.00 -17.06
C GLN A 122 14.02 18.46 -17.65
#